data_0df76732ab88397cb98ab2b5b759e2bc
#
_entry.id   0df76732ab88397cb98ab2b5b759e2bc
#
_cell.length_a   1.000
_cell.length_b   1.000
_cell.length_c   1.000
_cell.angle_alpha   90.00
_cell.angle_beta   90.00
_cell.angle_gamma   90.00
#
_symmetry.space_group_name_H-M   'P 1'
#
loop_
_entity.id
_entity.type
_entity.pdbx_description
1 polymer ?
#
loop_
_entity_poly.entity_id
_entity_poly.type
_entity_poly.pdbx_seq_one_letter_code
_entity_poly.pdbx_strand_id
1 'polypeptide(L)'
;SWVITFNEDMGSQRGGIRWIELRNTDADSSWALYQEGSYAPEDGVSRYMSSAAMDQDGNIGMAYNTSSEDSYASIRYTGRYDGDTLGEMTFPEGSIWEGTGRQTNQNRFGDYAHLTMDPDGVTFWHTSEYFVGINQWRTRIASFTLNNGFPEDIGVYNFEQPVSGDDLTDSETVTVKIFNFGTDPQSNFDIALRVDDQLIVT
;
A
#
# COMPACT_ATOMS: atom_id res chain seq x y z
N SER A 1 -3.78 10.87 19.34
CA SER A 1 -2.52 10.98 18.56
C SER A 1 -2.75 11.72 17.26
N TRP A 2 -1.73 12.38 16.73
CA TRP A 2 -1.69 12.91 15.38
C TRP A 2 -0.48 12.33 14.67
N VAL A 3 -0.65 11.95 13.41
CA VAL A 3 0.44 11.55 12.52
C VAL A 3 0.51 12.56 11.38
N ILE A 4 1.71 13.08 11.15
CA ILE A 4 1.98 14.12 10.15
C ILE A 4 3.11 13.62 9.26
N THR A 5 2.99 13.83 7.95
CA THR A 5 4.04 13.50 6.98
C THR A 5 4.37 14.71 6.10
N PHE A 6 5.61 14.78 5.64
CA PHE A 6 6.07 15.77 4.66
C PHE A 6 7.26 15.22 3.87
N ASN A 7 7.52 15.86 2.72
CA ASN A 7 8.65 15.49 1.89
C ASN A 7 9.96 15.94 2.53
N GLU A 8 10.98 15.11 2.45
CA GLU A 8 12.33 15.39 2.94
C GLU A 8 13.33 15.24 1.78
N ASP A 9 14.30 16.15 1.69
CA ASP A 9 15.40 16.02 0.74
C ASP A 9 16.49 15.14 1.34
N MET A 10 16.67 13.96 0.76
CA MET A 10 17.68 12.98 1.15
C MET A 10 19.05 13.22 0.48
N GLY A 11 19.18 14.32 -0.27
CA GLY A 11 20.35 14.61 -1.09
C GLY A 11 20.39 13.80 -2.38
N SER A 12 21.33 14.13 -3.26
CA SER A 12 21.52 13.44 -4.55
C SER A 12 20.24 13.38 -5.41
N GLN A 13 19.41 14.41 -5.33
CA GLN A 13 18.12 14.52 -6.03
C GLN A 13 17.10 13.42 -5.65
N ARG A 14 17.23 12.84 -4.48
CA ARG A 14 16.32 11.82 -3.95
C ARG A 14 15.41 12.40 -2.88
N GLY A 15 14.10 12.21 -3.04
CA GLY A 15 13.09 12.52 -2.04
C GLY A 15 12.85 11.36 -1.10
N GLY A 16 12.60 11.68 0.17
CA GLY A 16 12.13 10.77 1.20
C GLY A 16 10.92 11.35 1.92
N ILE A 17 10.39 10.61 2.87
CA ILE A 17 9.25 11.03 3.68
C ILE A 17 9.70 11.14 5.13
N ARG A 18 9.60 12.35 5.67
CA ARG A 18 9.67 12.59 7.10
C ARG A 18 8.28 12.41 7.69
N TRP A 19 8.17 11.68 8.79
CA TRP A 19 6.94 11.52 9.53
C TRP A 19 7.15 11.73 11.02
N ILE A 20 6.13 12.19 11.70
CA ILE A 20 6.12 12.44 13.12
C ILE A 20 4.79 11.98 13.73
N GLU A 21 4.85 11.46 14.94
CA GLU A 21 3.69 11.19 15.78
C GLU A 21 3.70 12.13 17.01
N LEU A 22 2.62 12.87 17.16
CA LEU A 22 2.38 13.67 18.34
C LEU A 22 1.34 13.02 19.23
N ARG A 23 1.61 12.94 20.51
CA ARG A 23 0.65 12.45 21.52
C ARG A 23 0.32 13.56 22.52
N ASN A 24 -0.95 13.61 22.91
CA ASN A 24 -1.39 14.37 24.07
C ASN A 24 -1.63 13.35 25.18
N THR A 25 -0.78 13.36 26.20
CA THR A 25 -0.81 12.40 27.30
C THR A 25 -1.51 12.93 28.54
N ASP A 26 -1.77 14.23 28.61
CA ASP A 26 -2.32 14.89 29.77
C ASP A 26 -3.61 15.65 29.47
N ALA A 27 -4.49 15.74 30.46
CA ALA A 27 -5.73 16.53 30.37
C ALA A 27 -5.50 18.03 30.11
N ASP A 28 -4.27 18.51 30.21
CA ASP A 28 -3.86 19.91 30.08
C ASP A 28 -3.51 20.34 28.64
N SER A 29 -3.81 19.49 27.63
CA SER A 29 -3.73 19.89 26.21
C SER A 29 -2.33 20.15 25.65
N SER A 30 -1.26 19.72 26.28
CA SER A 30 0.08 19.81 25.70
C SER A 30 0.33 18.63 24.75
N TRP A 31 0.68 18.94 23.51
CA TRP A 31 1.12 17.96 22.53
C TRP A 31 2.63 17.76 22.63
N ALA A 32 3.08 16.52 22.67
CA ALA A 32 4.49 16.16 22.71
C ALA A 32 4.84 15.26 21.52
N LEU A 33 6.06 15.41 21.04
CA LEU A 33 6.64 14.48 20.09
C LEU A 33 6.80 13.12 20.78
N TYR A 34 6.12 12.11 20.27
CA TYR A 34 6.25 10.73 20.73
C TYR A 34 7.32 9.97 19.97
N GLN A 35 7.28 10.07 18.64
CA GLN A 35 8.28 9.48 17.76
C GLN A 35 8.33 10.22 16.42
N GLU A 36 9.43 10.03 15.73
CA GLU A 36 9.65 10.56 14.39
C GLU A 36 10.64 9.68 13.62
N GLY A 37 10.57 9.71 12.30
CA GLY A 37 11.48 8.98 11.45
C GLY A 37 11.48 9.48 10.01
N SER A 38 12.45 9.03 9.25
CA SER A 38 12.53 9.25 7.80
C SER A 38 12.41 7.91 7.08
N TYR A 39 11.54 7.84 6.10
CA TYR A 39 11.38 6.65 5.27
C TYR A 39 11.96 6.90 3.88
N ALA A 40 13.13 6.37 3.63
CA ALA A 40 13.89 6.52 2.39
C ALA A 40 14.83 5.33 2.18
N PRO A 41 14.33 4.13 1.85
CA PRO A 41 15.16 2.97 1.54
C PRO A 41 16.26 3.27 0.51
N GLU A 42 17.43 2.63 0.65
CA GLU A 42 18.62 2.86 -0.20
C GLU A 42 18.50 2.11 -1.55
N ASP A 43 17.38 2.32 -2.26
CA ASP A 43 17.05 1.67 -3.53
C ASP A 43 17.06 2.62 -4.74
N GLY A 44 17.46 3.88 -4.53
CA GLY A 44 17.48 4.90 -5.58
C GLY A 44 16.10 5.48 -5.94
N VAL A 45 15.01 5.01 -5.29
CA VAL A 45 13.65 5.46 -5.57
C VAL A 45 13.30 6.63 -4.67
N SER A 46 12.79 7.71 -5.27
CA SER A 46 12.20 8.84 -4.52
C SER A 46 10.81 8.50 -4.03
N ARG A 47 10.49 8.96 -2.81
CA ARG A 47 9.17 8.86 -2.18
C ARG A 47 8.68 10.24 -1.80
N TYR A 48 7.43 10.55 -2.18
CA TYR A 48 6.87 11.90 -2.04
C TYR A 48 5.34 11.90 -2.02
N MET A 49 4.72 13.05 -1.74
CA MET A 49 3.27 13.23 -1.67
C MET A 49 2.58 12.21 -0.77
N SER A 50 3.12 12.09 0.43
CA SER A 50 2.66 11.13 1.42
C SER A 50 1.46 11.62 2.21
N SER A 51 0.68 10.65 2.68
CA SER A 51 -0.33 10.82 3.71
C SER A 51 -0.29 9.64 4.66
N ALA A 52 -0.53 9.88 5.95
CA ALA A 52 -0.52 8.83 6.96
C ALA A 52 -1.77 8.91 7.85
N ALA A 53 -2.14 7.77 8.41
CA ALA A 53 -3.19 7.64 9.41
C ALA A 53 -2.81 6.58 10.44
N MET A 54 -3.48 6.59 11.59
CA MET A 54 -3.32 5.60 12.66
C MET A 54 -4.62 4.81 12.79
N ASP A 55 -4.51 3.50 12.86
CA ASP A 55 -5.66 2.62 13.12
C ASP A 55 -6.03 2.57 14.61
N GLN A 56 -7.10 1.85 14.93
CA GLN A 56 -7.59 1.72 16.32
C GLN A 56 -6.62 0.98 17.24
N ASP A 57 -5.71 0.17 16.68
CA ASP A 57 -4.72 -0.62 17.43
C ASP A 57 -3.40 0.15 17.62
N GLY A 58 -3.32 1.39 17.08
CA GLY A 58 -2.14 2.25 17.18
C GLY A 58 -1.11 2.03 16.08
N ASN A 59 -1.40 1.19 15.09
CA ASN A 59 -0.52 1.02 13.93
C ASN A 59 -0.63 2.23 13.02
N ILE A 60 0.48 2.60 12.38
CA ILE A 60 0.53 3.75 11.46
C ILE A 60 0.69 3.24 10.03
N GLY A 61 -0.31 3.52 9.20
CA GLY A 61 -0.22 3.34 7.76
C GLY A 61 0.23 4.62 7.07
N MET A 62 1.03 4.49 6.03
CA MET A 62 1.52 5.59 5.21
C MET A 62 1.49 5.18 3.74
N ALA A 63 0.85 5.99 2.89
CA ALA A 63 0.83 5.79 1.45
C ALA A 63 1.36 7.03 0.73
N TYR A 64 1.98 6.85 -0.42
CA TYR A 64 2.76 7.86 -1.11
C TYR A 64 2.97 7.53 -2.58
N ASN A 65 3.47 8.50 -3.32
CA ASN A 65 3.98 8.27 -4.67
C ASN A 65 5.47 7.95 -4.66
N THR A 66 5.89 7.18 -5.66
CA THR A 66 7.30 6.85 -5.90
C THR A 66 7.66 7.10 -7.35
N SER A 67 8.92 7.41 -7.63
CA SER A 67 9.50 7.40 -8.97
C SER A 67 11.03 7.33 -8.92
N SER A 68 11.63 6.89 -10.01
CA SER A 68 13.08 6.91 -10.22
C SER A 68 13.40 7.17 -11.69
N GLU A 69 14.67 7.13 -12.08
CA GLU A 69 15.08 7.17 -13.49
C GLU A 69 14.57 5.94 -14.25
N ASP A 70 14.43 4.79 -13.55
CA ASP A 70 14.05 3.50 -14.13
C ASP A 70 12.56 3.14 -13.89
N SER A 71 11.80 3.95 -13.13
CA SER A 71 10.41 3.68 -12.81
C SER A 71 9.51 4.91 -12.98
N TYR A 72 8.30 4.68 -13.43
CA TYR A 72 7.28 5.72 -13.54
C TYR A 72 6.66 6.06 -12.18
N ALA A 73 5.96 7.21 -12.13
CA ALA A 73 5.22 7.62 -10.95
C ALA A 73 4.19 6.55 -10.56
N SER A 74 4.43 5.89 -9.45
CA SER A 74 3.67 4.75 -8.91
C SER A 74 3.11 5.09 -7.53
N ILE A 75 2.20 4.28 -7.02
CA ILE A 75 1.59 4.47 -5.70
C ILE A 75 1.97 3.27 -4.83
N ARG A 76 2.54 3.55 -3.67
CA ARG A 76 2.99 2.56 -2.71
C ARG A 76 2.49 2.85 -1.30
N TYR A 77 2.59 1.86 -0.44
CA TYR A 77 2.29 2.01 0.98
C TYR A 77 3.30 1.25 1.83
N THR A 78 3.43 1.67 3.06
CA THR A 78 4.16 1.01 4.13
C THR A 78 3.50 1.34 5.46
N GLY A 79 4.07 0.92 6.55
CA GLY A 79 3.57 1.24 7.87
C GLY A 79 4.44 0.69 8.98
N ARG A 80 3.92 0.76 10.18
CA ARG A 80 4.51 0.17 11.38
C ARG A 80 3.44 -0.29 12.35
N TYR A 81 3.77 -1.28 13.16
CA TYR A 81 2.92 -1.70 14.27
C TYR A 81 3.20 -0.88 15.54
N ASP A 82 2.22 -0.77 16.44
CA ASP A 82 2.38 -0.01 17.70
C ASP A 82 3.57 -0.50 18.54
N GLY A 83 3.83 -1.80 18.56
CA GLY A 83 4.92 -2.40 19.31
C GLY A 83 6.32 -2.35 18.67
N ASP A 84 6.45 -1.81 17.48
CA ASP A 84 7.72 -1.77 16.74
C ASP A 84 8.72 -0.76 17.31
N THR A 85 9.98 -0.88 16.89
CA THR A 85 11.03 0.10 17.20
C THR A 85 10.56 1.49 16.82
N LEU A 86 10.63 2.44 17.75
CA LEU A 86 10.22 3.83 17.51
C LEU A 86 11.03 4.46 16.38
N GLY A 87 10.36 5.21 15.53
CA GLY A 87 10.97 5.94 14.41
C GLY A 87 11.15 5.12 13.13
N GLU A 88 10.77 3.85 13.11
CA GLU A 88 10.93 2.97 11.95
C GLU A 88 9.57 2.59 11.34
N MET A 89 9.51 2.55 10.00
CA MET A 89 8.43 1.93 9.23
C MET A 89 8.86 0.51 8.89
N THR A 90 8.34 -0.45 9.64
CA THR A 90 8.78 -1.85 9.64
C THR A 90 7.98 -2.74 8.72
N PHE A 91 6.75 -2.31 8.37
CA PHE A 91 5.90 -3.05 7.42
C PHE A 91 6.53 -2.99 6.02
N PRO A 92 6.68 -4.12 5.33
CA PRO A 92 7.24 -4.15 3.98
C PRO A 92 6.50 -3.22 3.01
N GLU A 93 7.24 -2.53 2.15
CA GLU A 93 6.64 -1.69 1.12
C GLU A 93 5.77 -2.52 0.17
N GLY A 94 4.49 -2.19 0.08
CA GLY A 94 3.54 -2.79 -0.84
C GLY A 94 3.19 -1.86 -2.01
N SER A 95 2.85 -2.45 -3.16
CA SER A 95 2.40 -1.71 -4.33
C SER A 95 0.88 -1.59 -4.33
N ILE A 96 0.38 -0.36 -4.51
CA ILE A 96 -1.03 -0.09 -4.80
C ILE A 96 -1.23 -0.04 -6.32
N TRP A 97 -0.30 0.61 -7.03
CA TRP A 97 -0.37 0.73 -8.48
C TRP A 97 1.00 1.08 -9.09
N GLU A 98 1.35 0.38 -10.16
CA GLU A 98 2.54 0.70 -10.96
C GLU A 98 2.14 1.59 -12.14
N GLY A 99 2.71 2.79 -12.19
CA GLY A 99 2.51 3.71 -13.28
C GLY A 99 3.17 3.21 -14.57
N THR A 100 2.61 3.59 -15.71
CA THR A 100 3.15 3.23 -17.04
C THR A 100 3.44 4.47 -17.90
N GLY A 101 3.44 5.64 -17.29
CA GLY A 101 3.65 6.91 -17.96
C GLY A 101 4.32 7.96 -17.08
N ARG A 102 4.62 9.11 -17.71
CA ARG A 102 5.34 10.21 -17.08
C ARG A 102 4.75 11.57 -17.44
N GLN A 103 5.01 12.54 -16.58
CA GLN A 103 4.75 13.96 -16.85
C GLN A 103 5.98 14.61 -17.47
N THR A 104 5.76 15.43 -18.50
CA THR A 104 6.85 16.15 -19.20
C THR A 104 6.59 17.64 -19.41
N ASN A 105 5.34 18.07 -19.24
CA ASN A 105 4.89 19.44 -19.55
C ASN A 105 4.65 20.32 -18.33
N GLN A 106 4.75 19.74 -17.13
CA GLN A 106 4.54 20.44 -15.86
C GLN A 106 5.50 19.86 -14.82
N ASN A 107 5.71 20.62 -13.74
CA ASN A 107 6.55 20.28 -12.60
C ASN A 107 5.75 20.09 -11.30
N ARG A 108 4.43 19.94 -11.39
CA ARG A 108 3.52 19.79 -10.26
C ARG A 108 2.74 18.49 -10.39
N PHE A 109 2.70 17.68 -9.32
CA PHE A 109 2.10 16.36 -9.33
C PHE A 109 1.71 15.94 -7.91
N GLY A 110 0.55 15.29 -7.74
CA GLY A 110 0.19 14.59 -6.50
C GLY A 110 -0.29 15.49 -5.35
N ASP A 111 -0.66 16.73 -5.59
CA ASP A 111 -1.01 17.73 -4.55
C ASP A 111 -2.17 17.32 -3.63
N TYR A 112 -2.98 16.36 -4.02
CA TYR A 112 -4.22 15.97 -3.33
C TYR A 112 -4.21 14.50 -2.89
N ALA A 113 -3.03 13.91 -2.66
CA ALA A 113 -2.92 12.60 -2.06
C ALA A 113 -3.49 12.61 -0.62
N HIS A 114 -4.30 11.61 -0.28
CA HIS A 114 -4.91 11.51 1.04
C HIS A 114 -5.08 10.07 1.49
N LEU A 115 -4.79 9.83 2.77
CA LEU A 115 -5.05 8.57 3.47
C LEU A 115 -6.02 8.82 4.62
N THR A 116 -7.02 7.97 4.74
CA THR A 116 -8.02 8.02 5.82
C THR A 116 -8.35 6.62 6.31
N MET A 117 -9.00 6.55 7.46
CA MET A 117 -9.47 5.29 8.05
C MET A 117 -10.90 4.97 7.64
N ASP A 118 -11.17 3.69 7.40
CA ASP A 118 -12.52 3.15 7.34
C ASP A 118 -13.16 3.16 8.73
N PRO A 119 -14.50 3.26 8.84
CA PRO A 119 -15.19 3.10 10.12
C PRO A 119 -14.96 1.77 10.86
N ASP A 120 -14.44 0.75 10.19
CA ASP A 120 -14.03 -0.52 10.82
C ASP A 120 -12.81 -0.38 11.76
N GLY A 121 -12.09 0.76 11.66
CA GLY A 121 -10.97 1.09 12.50
C GLY A 121 -9.65 0.42 12.14
N VAL A 122 -9.59 -0.43 11.10
CA VAL A 122 -8.37 -1.18 10.69
C VAL A 122 -8.01 -1.02 9.22
N THR A 123 -8.97 -0.65 8.37
CA THR A 123 -8.76 -0.47 6.93
C THR A 123 -8.37 0.96 6.61
N PHE A 124 -7.26 1.12 5.89
CA PHE A 124 -6.78 2.39 5.36
C PHE A 124 -7.29 2.59 3.93
N TRP A 125 -7.80 3.76 3.62
CA TRP A 125 -8.22 4.16 2.27
C TRP A 125 -7.32 5.26 1.75
N HIS A 126 -6.70 5.04 0.60
CA HIS A 126 -5.82 6.00 -0.04
C HIS A 126 -6.31 6.41 -1.42
N THR A 127 -6.13 7.69 -1.73
CA THR A 127 -6.31 8.23 -3.08
C THR A 127 -5.07 9.00 -3.50
N SER A 128 -4.62 8.79 -4.73
CA SER A 128 -3.50 9.52 -5.32
C SER A 128 -3.54 9.45 -6.84
N GLU A 129 -2.65 10.19 -7.48
CA GLU A 129 -2.48 10.26 -8.93
C GLU A 129 -1.41 9.28 -9.42
N TYR A 130 -1.54 8.86 -10.67
CA TYR A 130 -0.54 8.11 -11.42
C TYR A 130 -0.65 8.41 -12.93
N PHE A 131 0.30 7.94 -13.73
CA PHE A 131 0.28 8.11 -15.19
C PHE A 131 0.15 6.77 -15.92
N VAL A 132 -0.68 6.76 -16.98
CA VAL A 132 -0.84 5.62 -17.91
C VAL A 132 -0.14 5.87 -19.26
N GLY A 133 0.42 7.06 -19.47
CA GLY A 133 1.12 7.48 -20.67
C GLY A 133 1.72 8.87 -20.48
N ILE A 134 2.34 9.43 -21.51
CA ILE A 134 2.94 10.76 -21.42
C ILE A 134 1.83 11.80 -21.19
N ASN A 135 1.90 12.49 -20.04
CA ASN A 135 0.94 13.52 -19.61
C ASN A 135 -0.52 13.02 -19.52
N GLN A 136 -0.73 11.71 -19.36
CA GLN A 136 -2.03 11.09 -19.18
C GLN A 136 -2.19 10.63 -17.73
N TRP A 137 -2.62 11.55 -16.90
CA TRP A 137 -2.85 11.27 -15.48
C TRP A 137 -4.18 10.54 -15.26
N ARG A 138 -4.23 9.80 -14.16
CA ARG A 138 -5.39 9.11 -13.59
C ARG A 138 -5.31 9.19 -12.08
N THR A 139 -6.42 8.90 -11.42
CA THR A 139 -6.46 8.72 -9.98
C THR A 139 -6.76 7.27 -9.63
N ARG A 140 -6.26 6.84 -8.49
CA ARG A 140 -6.54 5.53 -7.90
C ARG A 140 -7.08 5.71 -6.50
N ILE A 141 -8.15 4.98 -6.18
CA ILE A 141 -8.61 4.76 -4.82
C ILE A 141 -8.31 3.30 -4.51
N ALA A 142 -7.69 3.05 -3.37
CA ALA A 142 -7.34 1.72 -2.90
C ALA A 142 -7.45 1.63 -1.39
N SER A 143 -7.65 0.43 -0.90
CA SER A 143 -7.60 0.12 0.54
C SER A 143 -6.51 -0.89 0.83
N PHE A 144 -5.99 -0.84 2.04
CA PHE A 144 -5.05 -1.82 2.59
C PHE A 144 -5.20 -1.88 4.12
N THR A 145 -4.69 -2.95 4.70
CA THR A 145 -4.57 -3.11 6.15
C THR A 145 -3.13 -3.39 6.50
N LEU A 146 -2.73 -3.07 7.72
CA LEU A 146 -1.43 -3.45 8.29
C LEU A 146 -1.59 -4.70 9.17
N ASN A 147 -2.40 -5.63 8.75
CA ASN A 147 -2.52 -6.86 9.51
C ASN A 147 -1.21 -7.65 9.44
N ASN A 148 -0.74 -8.10 10.60
CA ASN A 148 0.22 -9.19 10.70
C ASN A 148 -0.42 -10.48 10.23
N GLY A 149 -1.10 -10.49 9.08
CA GLY A 149 -1.87 -11.61 8.58
C GLY A 149 -2.41 -12.52 9.70
N PHE A 150 -3.61 -12.98 9.65
CA PHE A 150 -3.95 -14.11 10.53
C PHE A 150 -2.86 -15.17 10.35
N PRO A 151 -2.36 -15.82 11.42
CA PRO A 151 -1.31 -16.82 11.26
C PRO A 151 -1.60 -17.81 10.12
N GLU A 152 -2.86 -18.07 9.89
CA GLU A 152 -3.39 -18.94 8.85
C GLU A 152 -4.22 -18.12 7.85
N ASP A 153 -3.57 -17.39 6.97
CA ASP A 153 -4.25 -16.62 5.91
C ASP A 153 -3.70 -17.01 4.54
N ILE A 154 -4.45 -17.83 3.84
CA ILE A 154 -4.13 -18.25 2.48
C ILE A 154 -5.30 -17.94 1.54
N GLY A 155 -5.00 -17.42 0.36
CA GLY A 155 -6.03 -17.06 -0.59
C GLY A 155 -5.56 -17.07 -2.03
N VAL A 156 -6.53 -17.01 -2.94
CA VAL A 156 -6.25 -16.85 -4.37
C VAL A 156 -5.82 -15.40 -4.61
N TYR A 157 -4.57 -15.26 -5.04
CA TYR A 157 -3.96 -13.96 -5.35
C TYR A 157 -4.29 -13.49 -6.77
N ASN A 158 -4.28 -14.42 -7.72
CA ASN A 158 -4.52 -14.11 -9.11
C ASN A 158 -5.15 -15.28 -9.85
N PHE A 159 -5.97 -14.96 -10.84
CA PHE A 159 -6.54 -15.89 -11.78
C PHE A 159 -5.80 -15.74 -13.11
N GLU A 160 -5.04 -16.76 -13.52
CA GLU A 160 -4.16 -16.68 -14.68
C GLU A 160 -4.80 -17.25 -15.94
N GLN A 161 -5.62 -18.29 -15.80
CA GLN A 161 -6.33 -18.93 -16.92
C GLN A 161 -7.70 -19.44 -16.49
N PRO A 162 -8.70 -19.46 -17.42
CA PRO A 162 -8.59 -18.96 -18.80
C PRO A 162 -8.56 -17.43 -18.84
N VAL A 163 -7.91 -16.86 -19.85
CA VAL A 163 -8.02 -15.44 -20.17
C VAL A 163 -9.33 -15.23 -20.93
N SER A 164 -10.07 -14.18 -20.61
CA SER A 164 -11.33 -13.85 -21.30
C SER A 164 -11.12 -13.71 -22.81
N GLY A 165 -11.95 -14.37 -23.60
CA GLY A 165 -11.89 -14.37 -25.06
C GLY A 165 -13.11 -15.08 -25.67
N ASP A 166 -13.28 -14.92 -26.98
CA ASP A 166 -14.38 -15.51 -27.73
C ASP A 166 -14.11 -16.98 -28.12
N ASP A 167 -12.88 -17.45 -27.89
CA ASP A 167 -12.43 -18.80 -28.27
C ASP A 167 -12.45 -19.82 -27.11
N LEU A 168 -13.10 -19.48 -25.99
CA LEU A 168 -13.21 -20.37 -24.83
C LEU A 168 -14.09 -21.58 -25.16
N THR A 169 -13.67 -22.73 -24.67
CA THR A 169 -14.37 -24.02 -24.87
C THR A 169 -15.02 -24.46 -23.55
N ASP A 170 -15.70 -25.59 -23.60
CA ASP A 170 -16.26 -26.26 -22.40
C ASP A 170 -15.22 -27.07 -21.60
N SER A 171 -13.95 -26.99 -21.99
CA SER A 171 -12.82 -27.73 -21.39
C SER A 171 -11.58 -26.84 -21.23
N GLU A 172 -11.67 -25.82 -20.37
CA GLU A 172 -10.55 -24.91 -20.13
C GLU A 172 -9.72 -25.34 -18.92
N THR A 173 -8.40 -25.09 -19.02
CA THR A 173 -7.52 -25.23 -17.86
C THR A 173 -7.68 -24.00 -16.97
N VAL A 174 -8.02 -24.20 -15.71
CA VAL A 174 -8.07 -23.14 -14.71
C VAL A 174 -6.74 -23.10 -13.97
N THR A 175 -6.06 -21.97 -14.05
CA THR A 175 -4.80 -21.72 -13.34
C THR A 175 -4.96 -20.51 -12.42
N VAL A 176 -4.66 -20.71 -11.14
CA VAL A 176 -4.68 -19.65 -10.13
C VAL A 176 -3.34 -19.59 -9.42
N LYS A 177 -2.94 -18.37 -9.02
CA LYS A 177 -1.88 -18.17 -8.06
C LYS A 177 -2.46 -18.08 -6.66
N ILE A 178 -1.93 -18.90 -5.78
CA ILE A 178 -2.23 -18.87 -4.36
C ILE A 178 -1.10 -18.18 -3.64
N PHE A 179 -1.44 -17.33 -2.71
CA PHE A 179 -0.49 -16.63 -1.87
C PHE A 179 -0.83 -16.87 -0.40
N ASN A 180 0.20 -17.11 0.41
CA ASN A 180 0.07 -17.12 1.85
C ASN A 180 0.23 -15.70 2.37
N PHE A 181 -0.86 -15.07 2.75
CA PHE A 181 -0.89 -13.72 3.36
C PHE A 181 -0.60 -13.80 4.87
N GLY A 182 -0.64 -15.01 5.44
CA GLY A 182 -0.36 -15.26 6.84
C GLY A 182 1.12 -15.38 7.17
N THR A 183 1.41 -15.43 8.46
CA THR A 183 2.79 -15.58 8.98
C THR A 183 3.23 -17.02 9.08
N ASP A 184 2.29 -17.97 9.20
CA ASP A 184 2.58 -19.38 9.38
C ASP A 184 2.57 -20.15 8.06
N PRO A 185 3.50 -21.09 7.83
CA PRO A 185 3.46 -21.95 6.66
C PRO A 185 2.15 -22.72 6.59
N GLN A 186 1.48 -22.65 5.44
CA GLN A 186 0.21 -23.33 5.20
C GLN A 186 0.42 -24.60 4.37
N SER A 187 -0.29 -25.67 4.71
CA SER A 187 -0.30 -26.92 3.96
C SER A 187 -1.64 -27.64 4.12
N ASN A 188 -1.95 -28.54 3.17
CA ASN A 188 -3.17 -29.36 3.21
C ASN A 188 -4.47 -28.55 3.26
N PHE A 189 -4.54 -27.46 2.51
CA PHE A 189 -5.75 -26.66 2.34
C PHE A 189 -6.48 -27.05 1.06
N ASP A 190 -7.80 -26.93 1.07
CA ASP A 190 -8.66 -27.23 -0.07
C ASP A 190 -8.79 -26.01 -0.98
N ILE A 191 -8.88 -26.25 -2.30
CA ILE A 191 -9.16 -25.23 -3.30
C ILE A 191 -10.45 -25.62 -4.00
N ALA A 192 -11.51 -24.81 -3.86
CA ALA A 192 -12.79 -25.05 -4.49
C ALA A 192 -12.98 -24.14 -5.71
N LEU A 193 -13.23 -24.71 -6.87
CA LEU A 193 -13.71 -23.99 -8.05
C LEU A 193 -15.24 -24.03 -8.09
N ARG A 194 -15.86 -22.86 -8.20
CA ARG A 194 -17.31 -22.74 -8.43
C ARG A 194 -17.57 -21.93 -9.69
N VAL A 195 -18.54 -22.39 -10.47
CA VAL A 195 -19.06 -21.68 -11.64
C VAL A 195 -20.57 -21.58 -11.44
N ASP A 196 -21.13 -20.37 -11.50
CA ASP A 196 -22.55 -20.10 -11.24
C ASP A 196 -23.04 -20.75 -9.92
N ASP A 197 -22.25 -20.59 -8.84
CA ASP A 197 -22.47 -21.19 -7.52
C ASP A 197 -22.44 -22.73 -7.47
N GLN A 198 -22.18 -23.39 -8.59
CA GLN A 198 -22.01 -24.85 -8.63
C GLN A 198 -20.54 -25.22 -8.36
N LEU A 199 -20.33 -26.15 -7.43
CA LEU A 199 -19.01 -26.70 -7.15
C LEU A 199 -18.57 -27.60 -8.32
N ILE A 200 -17.41 -27.26 -8.92
CA ILE A 200 -16.85 -28.01 -10.05
C ILE A 200 -15.74 -28.95 -9.58
N VAL A 201 -14.84 -28.45 -8.72
CA VAL A 201 -13.67 -29.19 -8.21
C VAL A 201 -13.39 -28.76 -6.77
N THR A 202 -12.90 -29.70 -5.96
CA THR A 202 -12.32 -29.47 -4.62
C THR A 202 -10.92 -30.02 -4.56
#